data_4734907e308534613559176e53018399
#
_entry.id   4734907e308534613559176e53018399
#
_cell.length_a   1.000
_cell.length_b   1.000
_cell.length_c   1.000
_cell.angle_alpha   90.00
_cell.angle_beta   90.00
_cell.angle_gamma   90.00
#
_symmetry.space_group_name_H-M   'P 1'
#
loop_
_entity.id
_entity.type
_entity.pdbx_description
1 polymer ?
#
loop_
_entity_poly.entity_id
_entity_poly.type
_entity_poly.pdbx_seq_one_letter_code
_entity_poly.pdbx_strand_id
1 'polypeptide(L)'
;MDDADINLVIEAMYQVAADPERWDQLVDALGEVPGVDETPTAAVRGLAHSQEIARMLGRSRDGQATPATPPSALGWVVLNAGRKVTAANPPAHAIMMASGLGQLRTGAPIAFDDPNNDEALAKALVQARGSNKSHAILKLERDGDLGPCFAYVVPAGALPGLVGQGIPQLILDEQSYAVVFPAVEETQRLWTSIRESFGLTPAEIRLTSLLGEGRTLAEAAEDLSVSINTVRNQLRAIFDKMGLKRQSDLIRVLGELTQMARVLETLPDRAGDAVEVVPEVRDIRLSDGRRLAYRDYGSAKGRAVLMFHEGMGSSLLPPGLQTLASELGLRVISAERPGFGQSDPREDYSFDGVADDMIELCDQLGIGEVRITAILSGGPSAMQTAIRMGDRAAGVLLCSARPPRPTQKGGSIMSQFRQRMQRNPWVIDSFYAILRLRMSNGMTPSMMQTATAESPGDRAFINANPWVGKFMSAYVGETLARGSRGPSDEMKAFHRAGNLSVEDLKCRLVVWHGEHDHFAPLADLMDYLGDRADEVRVVPRTGHLMALQLWDEMLRHAAA
;
A
#
# COMPACT_ATOMS: atom_id res chain seq x y z
N MET A 1 -1.50 25.49 26.57
CA MET A 1 -1.38 24.04 26.56
C MET A 1 -0.41 23.68 27.68
N ASP A 2 -0.80 22.87 28.61
CA ASP A 2 0.10 22.45 29.68
C ASP A 2 0.93 21.23 29.25
N ASP A 3 1.94 20.86 30.07
CA ASP A 3 2.78 19.70 29.76
C ASP A 3 2.00 18.37 29.79
N ALA A 4 0.83 18.32 30.43
CA ALA A 4 -0.02 17.13 30.47
C ALA A 4 -0.74 16.91 29.14
N ASP A 5 -1.26 17.99 28.54
CA ASP A 5 -1.90 17.96 27.22
C ASP A 5 -0.93 17.45 26.14
N ILE A 6 0.33 17.95 26.17
CA ILE A 6 1.36 17.56 25.22
C ILE A 6 1.72 16.08 25.39
N ASN A 7 1.87 15.62 26.63
CA ASN A 7 2.21 14.24 26.92
C ASN A 7 1.10 13.28 26.49
N LEU A 8 -0.17 13.67 26.58
CA LEU A 8 -1.31 12.88 26.10
C LEU A 8 -1.20 12.61 24.60
N VAL A 9 -0.91 13.66 23.81
CA VAL A 9 -0.75 13.52 22.34
C VAL A 9 0.48 12.69 22.00
N ILE A 10 1.61 12.93 22.69
CA ILE A 10 2.85 12.16 22.48
C ILE A 10 2.62 10.68 22.80
N GLU A 11 1.94 10.36 23.89
CA GLU A 11 1.63 8.99 24.27
C GLU A 11 0.73 8.31 23.24
N ALA A 12 -0.32 8.99 22.78
CA ALA A 12 -1.19 8.50 21.71
C ALA A 12 -0.40 8.26 20.40
N MET A 13 0.54 9.14 20.04
CA MET A 13 1.44 8.96 18.91
C MET A 13 2.32 7.72 19.06
N TYR A 14 2.86 7.45 20.25
CA TYR A 14 3.63 6.23 20.51
C TYR A 14 2.74 4.98 20.42
N GLN A 15 1.51 5.06 20.89
CA GLN A 15 0.58 3.94 20.81
C GLN A 15 0.19 3.62 19.37
N VAL A 16 -0.09 4.62 18.55
CA VAL A 16 -0.29 4.46 17.10
C VAL A 16 1.00 3.95 16.42
N ALA A 17 2.16 4.42 16.85
CA ALA A 17 3.43 3.91 16.37
C ALA A 17 3.64 2.43 16.74
N ALA A 18 3.15 1.97 17.88
CA ALA A 18 3.20 0.58 18.30
C ALA A 18 2.09 -0.28 17.67
N ASP A 19 0.87 0.26 17.55
CA ASP A 19 -0.32 -0.41 17.05
C ASP A 19 -1.15 0.53 16.16
N PRO A 20 -1.12 0.36 14.84
CA PRO A 20 -1.84 1.24 13.89
C PRO A 20 -3.35 1.24 14.05
N GLU A 21 -3.95 0.20 14.66
CA GLU A 21 -5.40 0.12 14.86
C GLU A 21 -5.91 1.12 15.90
N ARG A 22 -5.01 1.78 16.65
CA ARG A 22 -5.32 2.78 17.67
C ARG A 22 -5.35 4.23 17.16
N TRP A 23 -5.66 4.41 15.90
CA TRP A 23 -5.81 5.74 15.29
C TRP A 23 -6.85 6.62 15.95
N ASP A 24 -7.96 6.02 16.40
CA ASP A 24 -9.03 6.67 17.14
C ASP A 24 -8.50 7.38 18.39
N GLN A 25 -7.58 6.76 19.12
CA GLN A 25 -6.99 7.34 20.33
C GLN A 25 -6.16 8.61 20.03
N LEU A 26 -5.44 8.64 18.90
CA LEU A 26 -4.73 9.86 18.49
C LEU A 26 -5.71 10.96 18.07
N VAL A 27 -6.78 10.59 17.36
CA VAL A 27 -7.84 11.54 16.98
C VAL A 27 -8.50 12.15 18.23
N ASP A 28 -8.77 11.34 19.23
CA ASP A 28 -9.37 11.78 20.49
C ASP A 28 -8.41 12.66 21.29
N ALA A 29 -7.16 12.24 21.49
CA ALA A 29 -6.13 13.02 22.16
C ALA A 29 -5.93 14.41 21.52
N LEU A 30 -5.91 14.49 20.18
CA LEU A 30 -5.84 15.76 19.45
C LEU A 30 -7.11 16.62 19.62
N GLY A 31 -8.25 16.00 19.97
CA GLY A 31 -9.51 16.69 20.20
C GLY A 31 -9.58 17.38 21.55
N GLU A 32 -8.87 16.87 22.54
CA GLU A 32 -8.84 17.40 23.91
C GLU A 32 -7.86 18.56 24.10
N VAL A 33 -6.89 18.70 23.17
CA VAL A 33 -5.81 19.69 23.27
C VAL A 33 -6.18 21.00 22.59
N PRO A 34 -6.03 22.17 23.26
CA PRO A 34 -6.18 23.48 22.65
C PRO A 34 -5.17 23.70 21.50
N GLY A 35 -5.63 24.27 20.39
CA GLY A 35 -4.75 24.60 19.27
C GLY A 35 -3.72 25.65 19.66
N VAL A 36 -2.46 25.45 19.26
CA VAL A 36 -1.34 26.40 19.45
C VAL A 36 -0.56 26.58 18.15
N ASP A 37 -0.21 27.84 17.85
CA ASP A 37 0.53 28.18 16.63
C ASP A 37 2.04 27.92 16.77
N GLU A 38 2.57 27.91 18.02
CA GLU A 38 3.98 27.65 18.29
C GLU A 38 4.20 26.22 18.82
N THR A 39 5.28 25.60 18.37
CA THR A 39 5.65 24.26 18.84
C THR A 39 6.07 24.29 20.31
N PRO A 40 5.37 23.61 21.22
CA PRO A 40 5.74 23.63 22.64
C PRO A 40 7.11 22.98 22.86
N THR A 41 7.88 23.51 23.83
CA THR A 41 9.25 23.02 24.11
C THR A 41 9.29 21.53 24.49
N ALA A 42 8.26 21.02 25.17
CA ALA A 42 8.13 19.59 25.48
C ALA A 42 7.85 18.76 24.22
N ALA A 43 7.09 19.28 23.26
CA ALA A 43 6.83 18.62 21.98
C ALA A 43 8.11 18.52 21.13
N VAL A 44 9.04 19.50 21.20
CA VAL A 44 10.34 19.42 20.52
C VAL A 44 11.13 18.19 20.98
N ARG A 45 11.10 17.85 22.27
CA ARG A 45 11.78 16.65 22.78
C ARG A 45 11.06 15.35 22.35
N GLY A 46 9.74 15.32 22.39
CA GLY A 46 8.94 14.19 21.93
C GLY A 46 9.12 13.96 20.42
N LEU A 47 9.16 15.04 19.63
CA LEU A 47 9.45 15.02 18.21
C LEU A 47 10.87 14.49 17.92
N ALA A 48 11.88 15.01 18.61
CA ALA A 48 13.26 14.57 18.46
C ALA A 48 13.39 13.08 18.81
N HIS A 49 12.68 12.60 19.82
CA HIS A 49 12.69 11.19 20.22
C HIS A 49 11.94 10.29 19.24
N SER A 50 10.77 10.71 18.74
CA SER A 50 10.04 9.97 17.70
C SER A 50 10.80 9.96 16.37
N GLN A 51 11.49 11.07 16.02
CA GLN A 51 12.39 11.12 14.88
C GLN A 51 13.64 10.25 15.07
N GLU A 52 14.18 10.15 16.29
CA GLU A 52 15.31 9.27 16.58
C GLU A 52 14.89 7.79 16.52
N ILE A 53 13.72 7.43 17.03
CA ILE A 53 13.13 6.09 16.85
C ILE A 53 12.92 5.82 15.35
N ALA A 54 12.34 6.77 14.61
CA ALA A 54 12.18 6.67 13.16
C ALA A 54 13.53 6.57 12.44
N ARG A 55 14.56 7.29 12.93
CA ARG A 55 15.93 7.24 12.39
C ARG A 55 16.67 5.96 12.75
N MET A 56 16.50 5.42 13.96
CA MET A 56 17.04 4.10 14.34
C MET A 56 16.42 2.98 13.50
N LEU A 57 15.12 3.05 13.26
CA LEU A 57 14.41 2.10 12.42
C LEU A 57 14.63 2.37 10.92
N GLY A 58 14.97 3.60 10.53
CA GLY A 58 15.26 4.03 9.15
C GLY A 58 16.72 3.85 8.72
N ARG A 59 17.69 3.86 9.64
CA ARG A 59 19.11 3.61 9.33
C ARG A 59 19.38 2.22 8.75
N SER A 60 18.42 1.32 8.86
CA SER A 60 18.43 0.03 8.15
C SER A 60 18.22 0.14 6.63
N ARG A 61 17.97 1.34 6.07
CA ARG A 61 17.54 1.53 4.67
C ARG A 61 18.44 2.40 3.79
N ASP A 62 19.46 3.10 4.34
CA ASP A 62 20.30 4.04 3.56
C ASP A 62 21.42 3.38 2.72
N GLY A 63 21.27 2.10 2.39
CA GLY A 63 22.11 1.39 1.46
C GLY A 63 21.31 0.77 0.32
N GLN A 64 21.28 1.45 -0.83
CA GLN A 64 20.83 0.98 -2.15
C GLN A 64 19.30 0.85 -2.32
N ALA A 65 18.72 1.79 -3.06
CA ALA A 65 17.41 1.64 -3.69
C ALA A 65 17.51 0.54 -4.78
N THR A 66 17.09 -0.67 -4.42
CA THR A 66 16.76 -1.73 -5.37
C THR A 66 15.24 -1.73 -5.57
N PRO A 67 14.71 -2.05 -6.77
CA PRO A 67 13.28 -2.06 -7.01
C PRO A 67 12.56 -2.97 -6.01
N ALA A 68 11.43 -2.53 -5.49
CA ALA A 68 10.65 -3.24 -4.50
C ALA A 68 10.24 -4.62 -5.05
N THR A 69 10.90 -5.66 -4.57
CA THR A 69 10.43 -7.03 -4.75
C THR A 69 9.10 -7.16 -4.03
N PRO A 70 8.08 -7.77 -4.64
CA PRO A 70 6.79 -7.96 -3.98
C PRO A 70 7.00 -8.66 -2.63
N PRO A 71 6.21 -8.34 -1.59
CA PRO A 71 6.35 -8.97 -0.29
C PRO A 71 6.23 -10.48 -0.48
N SER A 72 7.21 -11.22 0.02
CA SER A 72 7.19 -12.68 0.02
C SER A 72 5.91 -13.17 0.70
N ALA A 73 5.16 -14.03 0.02
CA ALA A 73 4.00 -14.70 0.59
C ALA A 73 4.39 -15.66 1.73
N LEU A 74 5.67 -15.95 1.89
CA LEU A 74 6.21 -16.81 2.93
C LEU A 74 6.20 -16.12 4.29
N GLY A 75 5.68 -16.80 5.31
CA GLY A 75 5.86 -16.39 6.71
C GLY A 75 7.29 -16.65 7.16
N TRP A 76 7.92 -15.70 7.85
CA TRP A 76 9.24 -15.93 8.44
C TRP A 76 9.36 -15.28 9.82
N VAL A 77 10.14 -15.96 10.68
CA VAL A 77 10.47 -15.52 12.03
C VAL A 77 11.97 -15.66 12.24
N VAL A 78 12.65 -14.61 12.67
CA VAL A 78 14.08 -14.65 13.00
C VAL A 78 14.27 -14.82 14.50
N LEU A 79 15.12 -15.77 14.87
CA LEU A 79 15.45 -16.12 16.24
C LEU A 79 16.94 -15.87 16.48
N ASN A 80 17.30 -15.22 17.58
CA ASN A 80 18.69 -15.08 18.01
C ASN A 80 19.23 -16.40 18.64
N ALA A 81 20.50 -16.41 19.03
CA ALA A 81 21.16 -17.55 19.67
C ALA A 81 20.44 -18.04 20.95
N GLY A 82 19.74 -17.15 21.64
CA GLY A 82 18.93 -17.46 22.84
C GLY A 82 17.49 -17.89 22.51
N ARG A 83 17.17 -18.17 21.24
CA ARG A 83 15.85 -18.57 20.72
C ARG A 83 14.74 -17.54 20.96
N LYS A 84 15.09 -16.27 21.12
CA LYS A 84 14.11 -15.18 21.22
C LYS A 84 13.83 -14.61 19.83
N VAL A 85 12.58 -14.29 19.57
CA VAL A 85 12.14 -13.64 18.33
C VAL A 85 12.77 -12.25 18.25
N THR A 86 13.57 -12.00 17.22
CA THR A 86 14.13 -10.67 16.91
C THR A 86 13.33 -9.94 15.85
N ALA A 87 12.71 -10.69 14.91
CA ALA A 87 11.81 -10.16 13.91
C ALA A 87 10.87 -11.23 13.39
N ALA A 88 9.70 -10.83 12.91
CA ALA A 88 8.76 -11.68 12.18
C ALA A 88 7.96 -10.81 11.20
N ASN A 89 7.57 -11.38 10.05
CA ASN A 89 6.72 -10.68 9.11
C ASN A 89 5.22 -10.93 9.37
N PRO A 90 4.31 -10.08 8.84
CA PRO A 90 2.87 -10.25 9.03
C PRO A 90 2.33 -11.63 8.61
N PRO A 91 2.76 -12.25 7.48
CA PRO A 91 2.37 -13.61 7.15
C PRO A 91 2.70 -14.64 8.23
N ALA A 92 3.86 -14.53 8.91
CA ALA A 92 4.20 -15.44 10.00
C ALA A 92 3.23 -15.30 11.18
N HIS A 93 2.87 -14.09 11.56
CA HIS A 93 1.85 -13.86 12.60
C HIS A 93 0.50 -14.46 12.20
N ALA A 94 0.06 -14.24 10.95
CA ALA A 94 -1.20 -14.78 10.45
C ALA A 94 -1.20 -16.33 10.45
N ILE A 95 -0.10 -16.96 10.01
CA ILE A 95 0.03 -18.42 10.00
C ILE A 95 -0.01 -18.98 11.41
N MET A 96 0.75 -18.41 12.34
CA MET A 96 0.79 -18.85 13.74
C MET A 96 -0.59 -18.83 14.40
N MET A 97 -1.35 -17.75 14.18
CA MET A 97 -2.71 -17.60 14.72
C MET A 97 -3.73 -18.51 14.01
N ALA A 98 -3.77 -18.48 12.67
CA ALA A 98 -4.76 -19.22 11.90
C ALA A 98 -4.57 -20.74 12.00
N SER A 99 -3.35 -21.20 12.24
CA SER A 99 -3.02 -22.61 12.39
C SER A 99 -3.06 -23.10 13.85
N GLY A 100 -3.45 -22.27 14.82
CA GLY A 100 -3.45 -22.65 16.23
C GLY A 100 -2.06 -23.11 16.71
N LEU A 101 -0.99 -22.48 16.21
CA LEU A 101 0.38 -22.81 16.59
C LEU A 101 0.88 -22.00 17.80
N GLY A 102 0.26 -20.85 18.08
CA GLY A 102 0.64 -19.96 19.17
C GLY A 102 0.88 -18.51 18.75
N GLN A 103 1.68 -17.79 19.53
CA GLN A 103 1.91 -16.35 19.38
C GLN A 103 3.39 -15.98 19.24
N LEU A 104 3.65 -14.94 18.44
CA LEU A 104 4.96 -14.34 18.27
C LEU A 104 5.04 -12.99 19.01
N ARG A 105 6.07 -12.82 19.84
CA ARG A 105 6.37 -11.54 20.53
C ARG A 105 7.86 -11.26 20.43
N THR A 106 8.22 -10.11 19.87
CA THR A 106 9.62 -9.69 19.80
C THR A 106 10.24 -9.59 21.19
N GLY A 107 11.46 -10.10 21.34
CA GLY A 107 12.20 -10.17 22.60
C GLY A 107 11.87 -11.38 23.48
N ALA A 108 10.87 -12.19 23.13
CA ALA A 108 10.46 -13.39 23.85
C ALA A 108 10.68 -14.65 22.98
N PRO A 109 10.76 -15.87 23.57
CA PRO A 109 10.63 -17.11 22.81
C PRO A 109 9.29 -17.19 22.08
N ILE A 110 9.18 -18.04 21.05
CA ILE A 110 7.88 -18.34 20.44
C ILE A 110 6.99 -18.98 21.51
N ALA A 111 5.81 -18.46 21.72
CA ALA A 111 4.84 -19.04 22.64
C ALA A 111 3.97 -20.03 21.85
N PHE A 112 4.39 -21.30 21.79
CA PHE A 112 3.60 -22.37 21.19
C PHE A 112 2.46 -22.81 22.11
N ASP A 113 1.31 -23.12 21.49
CA ASP A 113 0.16 -23.68 22.23
C ASP A 113 0.42 -25.15 22.65
N ASP A 114 1.15 -25.91 21.81
CA ASP A 114 1.62 -27.27 22.14
C ASP A 114 3.08 -27.22 22.60
N PRO A 115 3.39 -27.67 23.86
CA PRO A 115 4.75 -27.71 24.39
C PRO A 115 5.73 -28.57 23.59
N ASN A 116 5.26 -29.59 22.87
CA ASN A 116 6.11 -30.44 22.04
C ASN A 116 6.75 -29.66 20.87
N ASN A 117 6.15 -28.55 20.46
CA ASN A 117 6.67 -27.70 19.40
C ASN A 117 7.97 -26.96 19.83
N ASP A 118 8.14 -26.66 21.12
CA ASP A 118 9.38 -26.10 21.66
C ASP A 118 10.55 -27.08 21.53
N GLU A 119 10.30 -28.36 21.81
CA GLU A 119 11.30 -29.42 21.65
C GLU A 119 11.60 -29.68 20.17
N ALA A 120 10.59 -29.69 19.31
CA ALA A 120 10.75 -29.83 17.87
C ALA A 120 11.61 -28.69 17.28
N LEU A 121 11.34 -27.45 17.68
CA LEU A 121 12.14 -26.29 17.28
C LEU A 121 13.59 -26.40 17.76
N ALA A 122 13.81 -26.82 19.02
CA ALA A 122 15.14 -27.00 19.56
C ALA A 122 15.95 -28.04 18.77
N LYS A 123 15.34 -29.18 18.43
CA LYS A 123 15.96 -30.23 17.60
C LYS A 123 16.28 -29.74 16.18
N ALA A 124 15.36 -29.02 15.53
CA ALA A 124 15.57 -28.47 14.20
C ALA A 124 16.70 -27.42 14.17
N LEU A 125 16.81 -26.58 15.18
CA LEU A 125 17.91 -25.62 15.33
C LEU A 125 19.28 -26.32 15.50
N VAL A 126 19.34 -27.41 16.28
CA VAL A 126 20.57 -28.22 16.42
C VAL A 126 20.94 -28.89 15.09
N GLN A 127 19.97 -29.42 14.35
CA GLN A 127 20.19 -30.01 13.03
C GLN A 127 20.69 -28.98 12.04
N ALA A 128 20.10 -27.77 11.99
CA ALA A 128 20.53 -26.70 11.11
C ALA A 128 21.97 -26.22 11.42
N ARG A 129 22.42 -26.31 12.69
CA ARG A 129 23.78 -25.98 13.13
C ARG A 129 24.81 -27.02 12.75
N GLY A 130 24.45 -28.30 12.82
CA GLY A 130 25.39 -29.43 12.78
C GLY A 130 25.50 -30.14 11.43
N SER A 131 24.65 -29.86 10.48
CA SER A 131 24.64 -30.55 9.19
C SER A 131 25.42 -29.79 8.11
N ASN A 132 26.08 -30.54 7.22
CA ASN A 132 26.63 -29.99 5.96
C ASN A 132 25.52 -29.44 5.04
N LYS A 133 24.26 -29.48 5.49
CA LYS A 133 23.07 -28.94 4.82
C LYS A 133 22.67 -27.65 5.53
N SER A 134 22.50 -26.61 4.77
CA SER A 134 22.18 -25.27 5.22
C SER A 134 20.73 -25.08 5.75
N HIS A 135 20.00 -26.17 6.07
CA HIS A 135 18.62 -26.10 6.55
C HIS A 135 18.17 -27.38 7.28
N ALA A 136 17.13 -27.26 8.09
CA ALA A 136 16.40 -28.35 8.70
C ALA A 136 14.89 -28.21 8.47
N ILE A 137 14.17 -29.34 8.46
CA ILE A 137 12.70 -29.33 8.40
C ILE A 137 12.19 -29.35 9.84
N LEU A 138 11.28 -28.42 10.16
CA LEU A 138 10.58 -28.31 11.43
C LEU A 138 9.15 -28.81 11.25
N LYS A 139 8.78 -29.86 11.97
CA LYS A 139 7.40 -30.35 12.07
C LYS A 139 6.79 -29.78 13.34
N LEU A 140 5.68 -29.07 13.21
CA LEU A 140 4.92 -28.50 14.32
C LEU A 140 3.55 -29.18 14.39
N GLU A 141 3.19 -29.65 15.57
CA GLU A 141 1.87 -30.19 15.83
C GLU A 141 0.87 -29.05 16.03
N ARG A 142 -0.37 -29.26 15.58
CA ARG A 142 -1.47 -28.28 15.67
C ARG A 142 -2.61 -28.90 16.45
N ASP A 143 -3.34 -28.06 17.20
CA ASP A 143 -4.57 -28.50 17.88
C ASP A 143 -5.67 -28.81 16.85
N GLY A 144 -6.41 -29.90 17.10
CA GLY A 144 -7.53 -30.35 16.25
C GLY A 144 -7.11 -31.17 15.02
N ASP A 145 -8.06 -31.36 14.10
CA ASP A 145 -7.93 -32.24 12.93
C ASP A 145 -7.11 -31.67 11.75
N LEU A 146 -6.36 -30.58 11.97
CA LEU A 146 -5.64 -29.88 10.90
C LEU A 146 -4.34 -30.55 10.44
N GLY A 147 -3.90 -31.63 11.13
CA GLY A 147 -2.62 -32.29 10.85
C GLY A 147 -1.39 -31.38 11.12
N PRO A 148 -0.16 -31.91 11.03
CA PRO A 148 1.04 -31.16 11.35
C PRO A 148 1.33 -30.03 10.32
N CYS A 149 1.92 -28.95 10.81
CA CYS A 149 2.48 -27.88 9.98
C CYS A 149 3.98 -28.12 9.77
N PHE A 150 4.47 -27.87 8.57
CA PHE A 150 5.90 -27.97 8.26
C PHE A 150 6.48 -26.60 7.95
N ALA A 151 7.65 -26.33 8.51
CA ALA A 151 8.43 -25.12 8.26
C ALA A 151 9.89 -25.48 7.99
N TYR A 152 10.66 -24.55 7.47
CA TYR A 152 12.11 -24.68 7.31
C TYR A 152 12.82 -23.85 8.37
N VAL A 153 13.87 -24.40 8.98
CA VAL A 153 14.82 -23.67 9.79
C VAL A 153 16.08 -23.48 8.95
N VAL A 154 16.46 -22.22 8.72
CA VAL A 154 17.64 -21.85 7.93
C VAL A 154 18.49 -20.84 8.69
N PRO A 155 19.82 -20.73 8.44
CA PRO A 155 20.60 -19.60 8.92
C PRO A 155 19.94 -18.28 8.49
N ALA A 156 19.89 -17.30 9.37
CA ALA A 156 19.22 -16.03 9.07
C ALA A 156 19.82 -15.32 7.83
N GLY A 157 21.13 -15.49 7.60
CA GLY A 157 21.81 -14.99 6.39
C GLY A 157 21.32 -15.57 5.07
N ALA A 158 20.63 -16.73 5.07
CA ALA A 158 20.03 -17.33 3.88
C ALA A 158 18.63 -16.75 3.56
N LEU A 159 18.01 -16.04 4.51
CA LEU A 159 16.64 -15.53 4.38
C LEU A 159 16.44 -14.55 3.21
N PRO A 160 17.37 -13.61 2.91
CA PRO A 160 17.25 -12.74 1.73
C PRO A 160 17.14 -13.49 0.40
N GLY A 161 17.81 -14.62 0.26
CA GLY A 161 17.73 -15.48 -0.93
C GLY A 161 16.40 -16.22 -1.08
N LEU A 162 15.63 -16.40 0.01
CA LEU A 162 14.35 -17.11 0.02
C LEU A 162 13.16 -16.18 -0.13
N VAL A 163 13.23 -14.98 0.45
CA VAL A 163 12.09 -14.06 0.54
C VAL A 163 12.34 -12.72 -0.14
N GLY A 164 13.45 -12.56 -0.88
CA GLY A 164 13.83 -11.32 -1.54
C GLY A 164 14.51 -10.30 -0.60
N GLN A 165 14.98 -9.20 -1.18
CA GLN A 165 15.65 -8.14 -0.43
C GLN A 165 14.64 -7.32 0.40
N GLY A 166 15.03 -6.89 1.58
CA GLY A 166 14.19 -6.06 2.47
C GLY A 166 14.26 -6.45 3.94
N ILE A 167 15.09 -7.44 4.28
CA ILE A 167 15.35 -7.82 5.67
C ILE A 167 16.51 -6.95 6.19
N PRO A 168 16.32 -6.25 7.32
CA PRO A 168 17.40 -5.45 7.89
C PRO A 168 18.61 -6.30 8.24
N GLN A 169 19.80 -5.94 7.74
CA GLN A 169 21.05 -6.66 8.04
C GLN A 169 21.39 -6.76 9.54
N LEU A 170 20.87 -5.83 10.35
CA LEU A 170 21.03 -5.84 11.82
C LEU A 170 20.38 -7.06 12.51
N ILE A 171 19.47 -7.76 11.81
CA ILE A 171 18.73 -8.92 12.33
C ILE A 171 19.41 -10.23 11.91
N LEU A 172 20.36 -10.15 10.98
CA LEU A 172 21.03 -11.28 10.35
C LEU A 172 22.43 -11.50 10.92
N ASP A 173 22.55 -11.76 12.25
CA ASP A 173 23.83 -12.16 12.81
C ASP A 173 24.15 -13.64 12.46
N GLU A 174 25.42 -13.99 12.49
CA GLU A 174 25.91 -15.34 12.12
C GLU A 174 25.38 -16.45 13.05
N GLN A 175 24.81 -16.10 14.21
CA GLN A 175 24.25 -17.03 15.18
C GLN A 175 22.72 -17.07 15.17
N SER A 176 22.08 -16.26 14.33
CA SER A 176 20.63 -16.19 14.18
C SER A 176 20.12 -17.19 13.15
N TYR A 177 18.90 -17.68 13.39
CA TYR A 177 18.18 -18.61 12.50
C TYR A 177 16.82 -18.05 12.15
N ALA A 178 16.35 -18.37 10.95
CA ALA A 178 15.00 -18.06 10.53
C ALA A 178 14.15 -19.33 10.45
N VAL A 179 12.92 -19.26 10.95
CA VAL A 179 11.85 -20.24 10.69
C VAL A 179 11.00 -19.70 9.57
N VAL A 180 10.90 -20.45 8.46
CA VAL A 180 10.20 -20.04 7.25
C VAL A 180 9.00 -20.96 7.06
N PHE A 181 7.80 -20.37 7.02
CA PHE A 181 6.53 -21.03 6.81
C PHE A 181 6.08 -20.89 5.36
N PRO A 182 5.41 -21.92 4.77
CA PRO A 182 4.77 -21.81 3.47
C PRO A 182 3.61 -20.80 3.52
N ALA A 183 3.30 -20.17 2.40
CA ALA A 183 2.22 -19.19 2.31
C ALA A 183 0.83 -19.84 2.40
N VAL A 184 -0.08 -19.23 3.16
CA VAL A 184 -1.45 -19.70 3.34
C VAL A 184 -2.39 -19.23 2.21
N GLU A 185 -2.13 -18.07 1.61
CA GLU A 185 -3.02 -17.47 0.59
C GLU A 185 -2.88 -18.05 -0.83
N GLU A 186 -1.78 -18.72 -1.14
CA GLU A 186 -1.53 -19.34 -2.45
C GLU A 186 -2.53 -20.46 -2.78
N THR A 187 -3.09 -21.10 -1.77
CA THR A 187 -3.95 -22.26 -1.92
C THR A 187 -5.28 -21.93 -2.62
N GLN A 188 -5.87 -20.78 -2.38
CA GLN A 188 -7.23 -20.47 -2.89
C GLN A 188 -7.24 -20.13 -4.39
N ARG A 189 -6.22 -19.44 -4.90
CA ARG A 189 -6.04 -19.17 -6.34
C ARG A 189 -5.71 -20.44 -7.13
N LEU A 190 -4.85 -21.28 -6.58
CA LEU A 190 -4.52 -22.57 -7.16
C LEU A 190 -5.79 -23.44 -7.33
N TRP A 191 -6.62 -23.53 -6.30
CA TRP A 191 -7.86 -24.31 -6.36
C TRP A 191 -8.86 -23.75 -7.37
N THR A 192 -8.96 -22.44 -7.52
CA THR A 192 -9.78 -21.82 -8.56
C THR A 192 -9.27 -22.19 -9.96
N SER A 193 -7.96 -22.09 -10.20
CA SER A 193 -7.35 -22.46 -11.48
C SER A 193 -7.50 -23.95 -11.80
N ILE A 194 -7.32 -24.83 -10.81
CA ILE A 194 -7.54 -26.27 -10.96
C ILE A 194 -9.01 -26.55 -11.32
N ARG A 195 -9.95 -25.91 -10.61
CA ARG A 195 -11.37 -26.05 -10.89
C ARG A 195 -11.72 -25.69 -12.33
N GLU A 196 -11.25 -24.57 -12.80
CA GLU A 196 -11.53 -24.04 -14.14
C GLU A 196 -10.86 -24.88 -15.25
N SER A 197 -9.58 -25.25 -15.04
CA SER A 197 -8.81 -25.99 -16.04
C SER A 197 -9.31 -27.42 -16.27
N PHE A 198 -9.79 -28.08 -15.20
CA PHE A 198 -10.23 -29.47 -15.28
C PHE A 198 -11.77 -29.64 -15.19
N GLY A 199 -12.53 -28.54 -15.12
CA GLY A 199 -13.99 -28.57 -15.04
C GLY A 199 -14.51 -29.28 -13.78
N LEU A 200 -13.81 -29.12 -12.64
CA LEU A 200 -14.21 -29.73 -11.39
C LEU A 200 -15.40 -29.00 -10.77
N THR A 201 -16.34 -29.74 -10.21
CA THR A 201 -17.46 -29.18 -9.45
C THR A 201 -16.99 -28.67 -8.09
N PRO A 202 -17.75 -27.79 -7.40
CA PRO A 202 -17.41 -27.34 -6.05
C PRO A 202 -17.22 -28.45 -5.02
N ALA A 203 -17.94 -29.59 -5.18
CA ALA A 203 -17.78 -30.75 -4.31
C ALA A 203 -16.50 -31.54 -4.62
N GLU A 204 -16.19 -31.71 -5.91
CA GLU A 204 -14.95 -32.37 -6.35
C GLU A 204 -13.71 -31.55 -5.95
N ILE A 205 -13.74 -30.19 -6.05
CA ILE A 205 -12.62 -29.37 -5.64
C ILE A 205 -12.36 -29.42 -4.13
N ARG A 206 -13.43 -29.45 -3.32
CA ARG A 206 -13.30 -29.62 -1.86
C ARG A 206 -12.67 -30.97 -1.51
N LEU A 207 -13.09 -32.05 -2.15
CA LEU A 207 -12.48 -33.35 -1.97
C LEU A 207 -11.02 -33.36 -2.42
N THR A 208 -10.70 -32.74 -3.56
CA THR A 208 -9.34 -32.64 -4.09
C THR A 208 -8.44 -31.88 -3.11
N SER A 209 -8.92 -30.79 -2.50
CA SER A 209 -8.21 -30.01 -1.48
C SER A 209 -7.88 -30.88 -0.25
N LEU A 210 -8.86 -31.55 0.32
CA LEU A 210 -8.67 -32.42 1.49
C LEU A 210 -7.65 -33.54 1.22
N LEU A 211 -7.70 -34.15 0.03
CA LEU A 211 -6.71 -35.17 -0.36
C LEU A 211 -5.31 -34.57 -0.57
N GLY A 212 -5.23 -33.35 -1.12
CA GLY A 212 -3.97 -32.59 -1.24
C GLY A 212 -3.37 -32.21 0.12
N GLU A 213 -4.19 -32.00 1.13
CA GLU A 213 -3.81 -31.79 2.53
C GLU A 213 -3.40 -33.07 3.27
N GLY A 214 -3.51 -34.23 2.61
CA GLY A 214 -3.10 -35.51 3.16
C GLY A 214 -4.22 -36.28 3.89
N ARG A 215 -5.48 -35.83 3.79
CA ARG A 215 -6.61 -36.56 4.36
C ARG A 215 -6.82 -37.91 3.66
N THR A 216 -7.19 -38.92 4.43
CA THR A 216 -7.66 -40.19 3.89
C THR A 216 -9.08 -40.07 3.34
N LEU A 217 -9.51 -41.02 2.52
CA LEU A 217 -10.88 -41.02 2.00
C LEU A 217 -11.94 -41.10 3.10
N ALA A 218 -11.64 -41.76 4.23
CA ALA A 218 -12.53 -41.85 5.38
C ALA A 218 -12.67 -40.50 6.10
N GLU A 219 -11.54 -39.83 6.39
CA GLU A 219 -11.52 -38.50 6.99
C GLU A 219 -12.20 -37.47 6.07
N ALA A 220 -11.91 -37.51 4.76
CA ALA A 220 -12.58 -36.65 3.80
C ALA A 220 -14.10 -36.86 3.74
N ALA A 221 -14.59 -38.10 3.95
CA ALA A 221 -16.01 -38.40 4.02
C ALA A 221 -16.65 -37.78 5.26
N GLU A 222 -15.97 -37.82 6.41
CA GLU A 222 -16.40 -37.16 7.66
C GLU A 222 -16.40 -35.64 7.50
N ASP A 223 -15.30 -35.04 7.02
CA ASP A 223 -15.16 -33.60 6.83
C ASP A 223 -16.23 -33.04 5.87
N LEU A 224 -16.59 -33.79 4.83
CA LEU A 224 -17.62 -33.42 3.86
C LEU A 224 -19.04 -33.79 4.29
N SER A 225 -19.22 -34.52 5.41
CA SER A 225 -20.50 -35.04 5.89
C SER A 225 -21.23 -35.91 4.84
N VAL A 226 -20.47 -36.75 4.11
CA VAL A 226 -21.01 -37.66 3.07
C VAL A 226 -20.56 -39.10 3.30
N SER A 227 -21.19 -40.06 2.58
CA SER A 227 -20.76 -41.46 2.66
C SER A 227 -19.40 -41.69 1.98
N ILE A 228 -18.63 -42.65 2.47
CA ILE A 228 -17.37 -43.09 1.85
C ILE A 228 -17.56 -43.50 0.38
N ASN A 229 -18.74 -44.04 0.03
CA ASN A 229 -19.06 -44.38 -1.33
C ASN A 229 -19.27 -43.14 -2.22
N THR A 230 -19.84 -42.09 -1.66
CA THR A 230 -19.96 -40.79 -2.33
C THR A 230 -18.57 -40.24 -2.64
N VAL A 231 -17.66 -40.26 -1.67
CA VAL A 231 -16.27 -39.82 -1.86
C VAL A 231 -15.54 -40.63 -2.93
N ARG A 232 -15.71 -41.96 -2.94
CA ARG A 232 -15.12 -42.81 -3.98
C ARG A 232 -15.68 -42.51 -5.38
N ASN A 233 -16.97 -42.22 -5.50
CA ASN A 233 -17.56 -41.81 -6.77
C ASN A 233 -17.07 -40.45 -7.25
N GLN A 234 -16.97 -39.48 -6.34
CA GLN A 234 -16.37 -38.17 -6.65
C GLN A 234 -14.89 -38.31 -7.05
N LEU A 235 -14.12 -39.14 -6.35
CA LEU A 235 -12.73 -39.38 -6.69
C LEU A 235 -12.55 -39.99 -8.07
N ARG A 236 -13.45 -40.90 -8.46
CA ARG A 236 -13.48 -41.48 -9.81
C ARG A 236 -13.77 -40.41 -10.85
N ALA A 237 -14.75 -39.54 -10.61
CA ALA A 237 -15.06 -38.42 -11.50
C ALA A 237 -13.89 -37.42 -11.61
N ILE A 238 -13.15 -37.14 -10.52
CA ILE A 238 -11.93 -36.35 -10.52
C ILE A 238 -10.87 -37.02 -11.41
N PHE A 239 -10.65 -38.34 -11.25
CA PHE A 239 -9.68 -39.06 -12.05
C PHE A 239 -10.00 -39.01 -13.55
N ASP A 240 -11.28 -39.20 -13.90
CA ASP A 240 -11.74 -39.13 -15.29
C ASP A 240 -11.52 -37.74 -15.89
N LYS A 241 -11.82 -36.68 -15.12
CA LYS A 241 -11.65 -35.29 -15.56
C LYS A 241 -10.18 -34.84 -15.65
N MET A 242 -9.33 -35.32 -14.75
CA MET A 242 -7.91 -35.00 -14.72
C MET A 242 -7.04 -36.00 -15.50
N GLY A 243 -7.60 -37.04 -16.07
CA GLY A 243 -6.88 -38.09 -16.81
C GLY A 243 -5.96 -38.94 -15.92
N LEU A 244 -6.29 -39.11 -14.64
CA LEU A 244 -5.50 -39.82 -13.64
C LEU A 244 -6.06 -41.25 -13.40
N LYS A 245 -5.23 -42.14 -12.83
CA LYS A 245 -5.64 -43.52 -12.55
C LYS A 245 -5.55 -43.91 -11.06
N ARG A 246 -4.74 -43.16 -10.29
CA ARG A 246 -4.46 -43.50 -8.89
C ARG A 246 -4.46 -42.26 -8.03
N GLN A 247 -4.79 -42.43 -6.74
CA GLN A 247 -4.71 -41.34 -5.77
C GLN A 247 -3.29 -40.78 -5.61
N SER A 248 -2.25 -41.61 -5.70
CA SER A 248 -0.86 -41.18 -5.70
C SER A 248 -0.51 -40.24 -6.87
N ASP A 249 -1.15 -40.47 -8.04
CA ASP A 249 -0.95 -39.60 -9.21
C ASP A 249 -1.60 -38.23 -8.96
N LEU A 250 -2.77 -38.20 -8.32
CA LEU A 250 -3.42 -36.95 -7.94
C LEU A 250 -2.55 -36.13 -6.98
N ILE A 251 -2.05 -36.76 -5.91
CA ILE A 251 -1.18 -36.08 -4.93
C ILE A 251 0.09 -35.56 -5.59
N ARG A 252 0.71 -36.34 -6.48
CA ARG A 252 1.89 -35.91 -7.23
C ARG A 252 1.58 -34.71 -8.13
N VAL A 253 0.50 -34.78 -8.92
CA VAL A 253 0.08 -33.69 -9.82
C VAL A 253 -0.26 -32.41 -9.04
N LEU A 254 -0.94 -32.54 -7.91
CA LEU A 254 -1.22 -31.40 -7.03
C LEU A 254 0.08 -30.76 -6.50
N GLY A 255 1.07 -31.58 -6.11
CA GLY A 255 2.39 -31.09 -5.71
C GLY A 255 3.12 -30.36 -6.85
N GLU A 256 3.09 -30.91 -8.06
CA GLU A 256 3.68 -30.31 -9.26
C GLU A 256 2.97 -28.99 -9.62
N LEU A 257 1.62 -28.94 -9.59
CA LEU A 257 0.84 -27.74 -9.87
C LEU A 257 1.09 -26.66 -8.80
N THR A 258 1.20 -27.04 -7.53
CA THR A 258 1.57 -26.10 -6.44
C THR A 258 2.96 -25.51 -6.67
N GLN A 259 3.91 -26.33 -7.09
CA GLN A 259 5.27 -25.89 -7.38
C GLN A 259 5.33 -25.01 -8.64
N MET A 260 4.54 -25.35 -9.67
CA MET A 260 4.40 -24.52 -10.87
C MET A 260 3.68 -23.21 -10.60
N ALA A 261 2.64 -23.20 -9.77
CA ALA A 261 1.95 -21.97 -9.37
C ALA A 261 2.91 -20.99 -8.71
N ARG A 262 3.81 -21.48 -7.84
CA ARG A 262 4.89 -20.65 -7.25
C ARG A 262 5.85 -20.07 -8.30
N VAL A 263 6.19 -20.83 -9.33
CA VAL A 263 7.03 -20.34 -10.42
C VAL A 263 6.27 -19.36 -11.31
N LEU A 264 4.99 -19.63 -11.58
CA LEU A 264 4.13 -18.78 -12.41
C LEU A 264 3.76 -17.47 -11.71
N GLU A 265 3.66 -17.45 -10.37
CA GLU A 265 3.45 -16.22 -9.58
C GLU A 265 4.70 -15.31 -9.54
N THR A 266 5.88 -15.86 -9.84
CA THR A 266 7.08 -15.05 -10.11
C THR A 266 7.11 -14.52 -11.55
N LEU A 267 6.26 -15.05 -12.43
CA LEU A 267 6.04 -14.51 -13.76
C LEU A 267 4.92 -13.46 -13.68
N PRO A 268 5.07 -12.30 -14.33
CA PRO A 268 3.99 -11.33 -14.40
C PRO A 268 2.74 -12.01 -14.99
N ASP A 269 1.57 -11.74 -14.39
CA ASP A 269 0.26 -12.27 -14.76
C ASP A 269 0.06 -12.14 -16.29
N ARG A 270 0.16 -13.26 -17.01
CA ARG A 270 -0.02 -13.30 -18.46
C ARG A 270 -1.27 -14.10 -18.78
N ALA A 271 -2.38 -13.42 -18.79
CA ALA A 271 -3.48 -13.75 -19.68
C ALA A 271 -4.02 -12.42 -20.24
N GLY A 272 -3.43 -11.97 -21.34
CA GLY A 272 -4.01 -10.89 -22.17
C GLY A 272 -3.46 -9.48 -22.00
N ASP A 273 -2.70 -9.18 -20.97
CA ASP A 273 -2.07 -7.87 -20.84
C ASP A 273 -0.60 -7.95 -21.24
N ALA A 274 -0.25 -7.25 -22.32
CA ALA A 274 1.14 -6.87 -22.55
C ALA A 274 1.67 -6.31 -21.24
N VAL A 275 2.84 -6.79 -20.76
CA VAL A 275 3.50 -6.24 -19.58
C VAL A 275 3.58 -4.74 -19.81
N GLU A 276 2.69 -4.00 -19.15
CA GLU A 276 2.71 -2.56 -19.25
C GLU A 276 4.01 -2.07 -18.64
N VAL A 277 4.85 -1.52 -19.47
CA VAL A 277 6.12 -0.94 -19.04
C VAL A 277 5.77 0.36 -18.33
N VAL A 278 5.74 0.34 -16.99
CA VAL A 278 5.65 1.59 -16.21
C VAL A 278 6.90 2.42 -16.56
N PRO A 279 6.76 3.66 -17.03
CA PRO A 279 7.89 4.50 -17.35
C PRO A 279 8.81 4.68 -16.13
N GLU A 280 10.10 4.69 -16.38
CA GLU A 280 11.08 4.98 -15.33
C GLU A 280 10.92 6.41 -14.81
N VAL A 281 11.24 6.60 -13.54
CA VAL A 281 11.33 7.93 -12.95
C VAL A 281 12.52 8.65 -13.56
N ARG A 282 12.24 9.81 -14.17
CA ARG A 282 13.24 10.75 -14.69
C ARG A 282 13.32 11.96 -13.78
N ASP A 283 14.36 12.75 -13.93
CA ASP A 283 14.48 14.00 -13.20
C ASP A 283 15.03 15.13 -14.07
N ILE A 284 14.72 16.35 -13.68
CA ILE A 284 15.33 17.58 -14.17
C ILE A 284 15.99 18.30 -13.01
N ARG A 285 16.93 19.20 -13.35
CA ARG A 285 17.44 20.19 -12.41
C ARG A 285 16.72 21.51 -12.60
N LEU A 286 16.07 21.97 -11.53
CA LEU A 286 15.46 23.29 -11.48
C LEU A 286 16.52 24.38 -11.38
N SER A 287 16.14 25.62 -11.74
CA SER A 287 17.02 26.79 -11.72
C SER A 287 17.63 27.09 -10.34
N ASP A 288 16.96 26.69 -9.26
CA ASP A 288 17.46 26.78 -7.88
C ASP A 288 18.35 25.59 -7.45
N GLY A 289 18.63 24.66 -8.37
CA GLY A 289 19.50 23.51 -8.17
C GLY A 289 18.80 22.27 -7.59
N ARG A 290 17.53 22.36 -7.20
CA ARG A 290 16.75 21.20 -6.73
C ARG A 290 16.49 20.21 -7.88
N ARG A 291 16.40 18.94 -7.55
CA ARG A 291 15.95 17.89 -8.45
C ARG A 291 14.42 17.80 -8.38
N LEU A 292 13.77 17.80 -9.55
CA LEU A 292 12.34 17.51 -9.70
C LEU A 292 12.16 16.22 -10.50
N ALA A 293 11.57 15.21 -9.87
CA ALA A 293 11.35 13.91 -10.45
C ALA A 293 9.96 13.83 -11.12
N TYR A 294 9.86 13.04 -12.19
CA TYR A 294 8.61 12.85 -12.95
C TYR A 294 8.61 11.55 -13.73
N ARG A 295 7.43 11.11 -14.14
CA ARG A 295 7.24 10.07 -15.17
C ARG A 295 6.57 10.67 -16.40
N ASP A 296 6.94 10.14 -17.57
CA ASP A 296 6.48 10.58 -18.89
C ASP A 296 5.76 9.41 -19.58
N TYR A 297 4.44 9.42 -19.53
CA TYR A 297 3.58 8.36 -20.05
C TYR A 297 3.03 8.70 -21.43
N GLY A 298 2.71 7.66 -22.20
CA GLY A 298 2.10 7.77 -23.50
C GLY A 298 3.10 8.11 -24.60
N SER A 299 2.72 9.00 -25.52
CA SER A 299 3.51 9.34 -26.71
C SER A 299 4.28 10.65 -26.52
N ALA A 300 5.58 10.66 -26.70
CA ALA A 300 6.43 11.86 -26.55
C ALA A 300 6.01 13.04 -27.44
N LYS A 301 5.28 12.80 -28.53
CA LYS A 301 4.72 13.82 -29.43
C LYS A 301 3.23 14.05 -29.22
N GLY A 302 2.63 13.41 -28.20
CA GLY A 302 1.22 13.54 -27.87
C GLY A 302 0.87 14.92 -27.30
N ARG A 303 -0.44 15.20 -27.24
CA ARG A 303 -0.94 16.40 -26.54
C ARG A 303 -0.59 16.28 -25.06
N ALA A 304 -0.02 17.34 -24.49
CA ALA A 304 0.50 17.31 -23.14
C ALA A 304 -0.61 17.39 -22.09
N VAL A 305 -0.53 16.52 -21.09
CA VAL A 305 -1.35 16.54 -19.88
C VAL A 305 -0.41 16.57 -18.67
N LEU A 306 -0.53 17.56 -17.81
CA LEU A 306 0.19 17.65 -16.55
C LEU A 306 -0.71 17.12 -15.43
N MET A 307 -0.25 16.08 -14.76
CA MET A 307 -1.00 15.38 -13.71
C MET A 307 -0.49 15.77 -12.33
N PHE A 308 -1.40 16.20 -11.47
CA PHE A 308 -1.14 16.49 -10.05
C PHE A 308 -1.70 15.38 -9.17
N HIS A 309 -0.83 14.60 -8.55
CA HIS A 309 -1.16 13.53 -7.62
C HIS A 309 -1.74 14.05 -6.29
N GLU A 310 -2.30 13.18 -5.49
CA GLU A 310 -2.79 13.49 -4.14
C GLU A 310 -1.66 13.60 -3.09
N GLY A 311 -2.01 13.99 -1.84
CA GLY A 311 -1.06 14.23 -0.74
C GLY A 311 -0.30 13.00 -0.22
N MET A 312 -0.74 11.80 -0.59
CA MET A 312 -0.03 10.54 -0.33
C MET A 312 0.39 9.85 -1.63
N GLY A 313 0.37 10.57 -2.74
CA GLY A 313 0.62 10.06 -4.06
C GLY A 313 2.03 10.29 -4.59
N SER A 314 2.37 9.56 -5.65
CA SER A 314 3.63 9.66 -6.38
C SER A 314 3.39 9.95 -7.87
N SER A 315 4.45 9.93 -8.65
CA SER A 315 4.36 9.98 -10.12
C SER A 315 3.81 8.70 -10.75
N LEU A 316 3.61 7.64 -9.96
CA LEU A 316 3.05 6.37 -10.42
C LEU A 316 1.57 6.55 -10.78
N LEU A 317 1.17 6.05 -11.94
CA LEU A 317 -0.21 6.11 -12.43
C LEU A 317 -0.79 4.68 -12.55
N PRO A 318 -2.15 4.51 -12.54
CA PRO A 318 -2.77 3.20 -12.56
C PRO A 318 -2.36 2.33 -13.75
N PRO A 319 -2.42 0.98 -13.62
CA PRO A 319 -2.16 0.05 -14.71
C PRO A 319 -3.05 0.32 -15.93
N GLY A 320 -2.52 0.11 -17.13
CA GLY A 320 -3.20 0.36 -18.40
C GLY A 320 -3.02 1.78 -18.94
N LEU A 321 -2.54 2.72 -18.11
CA LEU A 321 -2.47 4.13 -18.50
C LEU A 321 -1.44 4.40 -19.59
N GLN A 322 -0.27 3.79 -19.54
CA GLN A 322 0.76 3.98 -20.58
C GLN A 322 0.21 3.63 -21.97
N THR A 323 -0.49 2.52 -22.07
CA THR A 323 -1.10 2.07 -23.33
C THR A 323 -2.21 3.01 -23.77
N LEU A 324 -3.16 3.30 -22.87
CA LEU A 324 -4.29 4.16 -23.17
C LEU A 324 -3.86 5.59 -23.56
N ALA A 325 -2.90 6.17 -22.86
CA ALA A 325 -2.35 7.48 -23.21
C ALA A 325 -1.72 7.48 -24.60
N SER A 326 -0.98 6.40 -24.96
CA SER A 326 -0.41 6.25 -26.31
C SER A 326 -1.49 6.14 -27.39
N GLU A 327 -2.53 5.34 -27.16
CA GLU A 327 -3.68 5.16 -28.07
C GLU A 327 -4.45 6.48 -28.31
N LEU A 328 -4.59 7.27 -27.25
CA LEU A 328 -5.26 8.58 -27.32
C LEU A 328 -4.36 9.70 -27.86
N GLY A 329 -3.11 9.42 -28.19
CA GLY A 329 -2.16 10.43 -28.65
C GLY A 329 -1.84 11.48 -27.59
N LEU A 330 -1.80 11.07 -26.31
CA LEU A 330 -1.46 11.92 -25.17
C LEU A 330 -0.01 11.72 -24.74
N ARG A 331 0.57 12.77 -24.17
CA ARG A 331 1.79 12.76 -23.36
C ARG A 331 1.44 13.18 -21.95
N VAL A 332 1.41 12.25 -21.00
CA VAL A 332 1.02 12.52 -19.61
C VAL A 332 2.26 12.66 -18.76
N ILE A 333 2.52 13.85 -18.25
CA ILE A 333 3.60 14.16 -17.34
C ILE A 333 3.04 14.10 -15.92
N SER A 334 3.49 13.11 -15.13
CA SER A 334 3.17 12.98 -13.71
C SER A 334 4.40 13.35 -12.91
N ALA A 335 4.38 14.55 -12.29
CA ALA A 335 5.51 15.06 -11.53
C ALA A 335 5.35 14.80 -10.04
N GLU A 336 6.45 14.45 -9.38
CA GLU A 336 6.52 14.36 -7.92
C GLU A 336 6.75 15.75 -7.36
N ARG A 337 5.76 16.31 -6.67
CA ARG A 337 5.87 17.66 -6.08
C ARG A 337 7.04 17.76 -5.10
N PRO A 338 7.51 18.96 -4.73
CA PRO A 338 8.67 19.12 -3.85
C PRO A 338 8.60 18.27 -2.57
N GLY A 339 9.63 17.48 -2.31
CA GLY A 339 9.73 16.60 -1.14
C GLY A 339 8.95 15.30 -1.22
N PHE A 340 8.18 15.06 -2.30
CA PHE A 340 7.53 13.77 -2.58
C PHE A 340 8.48 12.86 -3.35
N GLY A 341 8.37 11.56 -3.11
CA GLY A 341 9.10 10.54 -3.85
C GLY A 341 10.60 10.81 -3.96
N GLN A 342 11.06 11.06 -5.18
CA GLN A 342 12.45 11.33 -5.49
C GLN A 342 12.77 12.83 -5.68
N SER A 343 11.77 13.71 -5.63
CA SER A 343 11.97 15.16 -5.71
C SER A 343 12.60 15.73 -4.44
N ASP A 344 13.49 16.70 -4.61
CA ASP A 344 14.08 17.41 -3.48
C ASP A 344 13.04 18.32 -2.80
N PRO A 345 13.08 18.49 -1.47
CA PRO A 345 12.14 19.33 -0.76
C PRO A 345 12.40 20.82 -1.06
N ARG A 346 11.35 21.64 -0.93
CA ARG A 346 11.39 23.10 -0.98
C ARG A 346 11.22 23.65 0.43
N GLU A 347 12.09 24.55 0.88
CA GLU A 347 12.05 25.06 2.26
C GLU A 347 10.80 25.90 2.54
N ASP A 348 10.40 26.73 1.58
CA ASP A 348 9.22 27.58 1.60
C ASP A 348 8.07 26.96 0.78
N TYR A 349 7.71 25.72 1.06
CA TYR A 349 6.66 25.02 0.32
C TYR A 349 5.37 25.84 0.30
N SER A 350 4.92 26.16 -0.91
CA SER A 350 3.66 26.86 -1.18
C SER A 350 3.07 26.37 -2.50
N PHE A 351 1.79 26.58 -2.71
CA PHE A 351 1.13 26.21 -3.99
C PHE A 351 1.66 27.03 -5.16
N ASP A 352 2.04 28.30 -4.92
CA ASP A 352 2.72 29.13 -5.91
C ASP A 352 4.10 28.60 -6.27
N GLY A 353 4.88 28.19 -5.26
CA GLY A 353 6.20 27.62 -5.48
C GLY A 353 6.14 26.28 -6.25
N VAL A 354 5.13 25.46 -6.00
CA VAL A 354 4.88 24.24 -6.80
C VAL A 354 4.52 24.62 -8.24
N ALA A 355 3.72 25.67 -8.44
CA ALA A 355 3.38 26.14 -9.78
C ALA A 355 4.64 26.59 -10.56
N ASP A 356 5.57 27.31 -9.91
CA ASP A 356 6.84 27.68 -10.54
C ASP A 356 7.63 26.45 -10.99
N ASP A 357 7.76 25.45 -10.13
CA ASP A 357 8.47 24.21 -10.43
C ASP A 357 7.84 23.46 -11.62
N MET A 358 6.50 23.43 -11.71
CA MET A 358 5.78 22.76 -12.80
C MET A 358 5.88 23.53 -14.12
N ILE A 359 5.91 24.87 -14.09
CA ILE A 359 6.13 25.70 -15.28
C ILE A 359 7.54 25.45 -15.80
N GLU A 360 8.53 25.47 -14.94
CA GLU A 360 9.92 25.19 -15.31
C GLU A 360 10.08 23.77 -15.89
N LEU A 361 9.40 22.78 -15.31
CA LEU A 361 9.34 21.41 -15.87
C LEU A 361 8.81 21.43 -17.31
N CYS A 362 7.68 22.08 -17.54
CA CYS A 362 7.09 22.17 -18.88
C CYS A 362 8.04 22.87 -19.87
N ASP A 363 8.73 23.93 -19.43
CA ASP A 363 9.69 24.67 -20.26
C ASP A 363 10.88 23.80 -20.66
N GLN A 364 11.48 23.08 -19.71
CA GLN A 364 12.60 22.17 -19.96
C GLN A 364 12.19 20.97 -20.84
N LEU A 365 10.93 20.54 -20.78
CA LEU A 365 10.38 19.46 -21.64
C LEU A 365 9.88 19.95 -22.99
N GLY A 366 9.95 21.27 -23.28
CA GLY A 366 9.47 21.87 -24.52
C GLY A 366 7.96 21.84 -24.68
N ILE A 367 7.19 21.86 -23.57
CA ILE A 367 5.73 21.82 -23.56
C ILE A 367 5.20 23.25 -23.59
N GLY A 368 4.67 23.67 -24.73
CA GLY A 368 4.10 25.02 -24.92
C GLY A 368 2.69 25.16 -24.34
N GLU A 369 1.81 24.22 -24.69
CA GLU A 369 0.43 24.18 -24.23
C GLU A 369 0.19 22.86 -23.46
N VAL A 370 -0.59 22.89 -22.37
CA VAL A 370 -0.84 21.72 -21.53
C VAL A 370 -2.24 21.73 -20.94
N ARG A 371 -2.90 20.57 -20.92
CA ARG A 371 -4.07 20.33 -20.08
C ARG A 371 -3.62 19.91 -18.68
N ILE A 372 -4.35 20.37 -17.68
CA ILE A 372 -3.99 20.11 -16.28
C ILE A 372 -5.07 19.24 -15.67
N THR A 373 -4.66 18.14 -15.04
CA THR A 373 -5.56 17.26 -14.30
C THR A 373 -5.04 17.10 -12.87
N ALA A 374 -5.92 17.26 -11.91
CA ALA A 374 -5.57 17.13 -10.51
C ALA A 374 -6.53 16.24 -9.75
N ILE A 375 -5.97 15.46 -8.84
CA ILE A 375 -6.74 14.62 -7.92
C ILE A 375 -6.53 15.11 -6.48
N LEU A 376 -7.63 15.16 -5.73
CA LEU A 376 -7.66 15.44 -4.28
C LEU A 376 -6.85 16.68 -3.88
N SER A 377 -5.79 16.52 -3.08
CA SER A 377 -4.98 17.63 -2.58
C SER A 377 -4.08 18.28 -3.64
N GLY A 378 -3.96 17.68 -4.83
CA GLY A 378 -3.27 18.30 -5.95
C GLY A 378 -3.98 19.54 -6.53
N GLY A 379 -5.26 19.71 -6.21
CA GLY A 379 -6.11 20.78 -6.75
C GLY A 379 -5.53 22.20 -6.63
N PRO A 380 -5.14 22.69 -5.44
CA PRO A 380 -4.61 24.05 -5.29
C PRO A 380 -3.34 24.31 -6.11
N SER A 381 -2.41 23.37 -6.12
CA SER A 381 -1.20 23.46 -6.95
C SER A 381 -1.51 23.51 -8.44
N ALA A 382 -2.47 22.69 -8.89
CA ALA A 382 -2.93 22.67 -10.28
C ALA A 382 -3.59 23.99 -10.69
N MET A 383 -4.44 24.53 -9.83
CA MET A 383 -5.10 25.82 -10.05
C MET A 383 -4.08 26.96 -10.15
N GLN A 384 -3.10 27.03 -9.22
CA GLN A 384 -2.06 28.05 -9.29
C GLN A 384 -1.19 27.88 -10.53
N THR A 385 -0.88 26.64 -10.93
CA THR A 385 -0.14 26.38 -12.16
C THR A 385 -0.92 26.87 -13.38
N ALA A 386 -2.23 26.58 -13.48
CA ALA A 386 -3.06 27.01 -14.58
C ALA A 386 -3.17 28.56 -14.68
N ILE A 387 -3.38 29.22 -13.55
CA ILE A 387 -3.44 30.69 -13.47
C ILE A 387 -2.13 31.31 -13.95
N ARG A 388 -1.00 30.82 -13.47
CA ARG A 388 0.34 31.37 -13.81
C ARG A 388 0.78 31.01 -15.23
N MET A 389 0.34 29.89 -15.79
CA MET A 389 0.56 29.54 -17.19
C MET A 389 -0.25 30.41 -18.15
N GLY A 390 -1.38 30.94 -17.69
CA GLY A 390 -2.24 31.79 -18.51
C GLY A 390 -2.73 31.07 -19.76
N ASP A 391 -2.44 31.61 -20.93
CA ASP A 391 -2.89 31.06 -22.22
C ASP A 391 -2.26 29.70 -22.58
N ARG A 392 -1.23 29.26 -21.87
CA ARG A 392 -0.63 27.94 -22.05
C ARG A 392 -1.46 26.82 -21.39
N ALA A 393 -2.33 27.16 -20.44
CA ALA A 393 -3.24 26.20 -19.82
C ALA A 393 -4.47 26.00 -20.71
N ALA A 394 -4.57 24.88 -21.42
CA ALA A 394 -5.66 24.57 -22.33
C ALA A 394 -6.97 24.19 -21.62
N GLY A 395 -6.90 23.80 -20.35
CA GLY A 395 -8.04 23.45 -19.51
C GLY A 395 -7.61 22.77 -18.23
N VAL A 396 -8.49 22.79 -17.22
CA VAL A 396 -8.28 22.16 -15.92
C VAL A 396 -9.41 21.18 -15.65
N LEU A 397 -9.04 19.94 -15.25
CA LEU A 397 -9.96 18.94 -14.70
C LEU A 397 -9.59 18.71 -13.23
N LEU A 398 -10.51 19.00 -12.32
CA LEU A 398 -10.39 18.72 -10.90
C LEU A 398 -11.22 17.48 -10.55
N CYS A 399 -10.57 16.46 -9.99
CA CYS A 399 -11.22 15.20 -9.60
C CYS A 399 -11.20 15.05 -8.08
N SER A 400 -12.38 15.12 -7.45
CA SER A 400 -12.55 15.11 -5.99
C SER A 400 -11.58 16.09 -5.29
N ALA A 401 -11.29 17.22 -5.93
CA ALA A 401 -10.25 18.12 -5.49
C ALA A 401 -10.61 18.81 -4.17
N ARG A 402 -9.59 19.01 -3.37
CA ARG A 402 -9.71 19.73 -2.11
C ARG A 402 -9.42 21.22 -2.33
N PRO A 403 -10.26 22.14 -1.80
CA PRO A 403 -9.96 23.56 -1.84
C PRO A 403 -8.78 23.91 -0.91
N PRO A 404 -8.10 25.04 -1.14
CA PRO A 404 -7.02 25.50 -0.26
C PRO A 404 -7.43 25.65 1.20
N ARG A 405 -8.66 26.13 1.42
CA ARG A 405 -9.30 26.24 2.74
C ARG A 405 -10.71 25.66 2.67
N PRO A 406 -11.02 24.60 3.43
CA PRO A 406 -12.38 24.15 3.58
C PRO A 406 -13.18 25.16 4.41
N THR A 407 -14.38 25.51 3.94
CA THR A 407 -15.27 26.49 4.60
C THR A 407 -16.19 25.84 5.60
N GLN A 408 -16.54 24.57 5.40
CA GLN A 408 -17.44 23.84 6.29
C GLN A 408 -16.68 23.12 7.39
N LYS A 409 -17.22 23.16 8.60
CA LYS A 409 -16.80 22.29 9.71
C LYS A 409 -17.39 20.91 9.43
N GLY A 410 -16.65 20.11 8.68
CA GLY A 410 -17.09 18.80 8.20
C GLY A 410 -17.33 17.79 9.32
N GLY A 411 -18.23 16.83 9.05
CA GLY A 411 -18.69 15.82 10.00
C GLY A 411 -17.96 14.48 9.99
N SER A 412 -17.10 14.18 9.00
CA SER A 412 -16.39 12.89 8.97
C SER A 412 -15.24 12.84 9.99
N ILE A 413 -14.95 11.66 10.53
CA ILE A 413 -13.81 11.43 11.46
C ILE A 413 -12.51 11.93 10.84
N MET A 414 -12.27 11.67 9.56
CA MET A 414 -11.07 12.09 8.85
C MET A 414 -11.02 13.62 8.64
N SER A 415 -12.15 14.26 8.39
CA SER A 415 -12.26 15.72 8.31
C SER A 415 -11.93 16.37 9.66
N GLN A 416 -12.46 15.83 10.76
CA GLN A 416 -12.15 16.29 12.12
C GLN A 416 -10.67 16.10 12.46
N PHE A 417 -10.10 14.93 12.16
CA PHE A 417 -8.67 14.64 12.35
C PHE A 417 -7.80 15.66 11.63
N ARG A 418 -8.08 15.92 10.36
CA ARG A 418 -7.35 16.90 9.55
C ARG A 418 -7.44 18.32 10.12
N GLN A 419 -8.63 18.75 10.57
CA GLN A 419 -8.82 20.05 11.22
C GLN A 419 -8.02 20.16 12.52
N ARG A 420 -7.99 19.10 13.33
CA ARG A 420 -7.23 19.02 14.57
C ARG A 420 -5.72 19.08 14.30
N MET A 421 -5.22 18.37 13.29
CA MET A 421 -3.83 18.47 12.85
C MET A 421 -3.47 19.87 12.37
N GLN A 422 -4.36 20.54 11.63
CA GLN A 422 -4.14 21.91 11.16
C GLN A 422 -4.03 22.92 12.31
N ARG A 423 -4.75 22.68 13.43
CA ARG A 423 -4.61 23.49 14.65
C ARG A 423 -3.31 23.24 15.40
N ASN A 424 -2.64 22.13 15.13
CA ASN A 424 -1.42 21.71 15.79
C ASN A 424 -0.36 21.31 14.75
N PRO A 425 0.23 22.28 14.00
CA PRO A 425 1.15 21.99 12.90
C PRO A 425 2.37 21.15 13.29
N TRP A 426 2.80 21.23 14.56
CA TRP A 426 3.90 20.42 15.09
C TRP A 426 3.63 18.91 15.09
N VAL A 427 2.36 18.51 15.13
CA VAL A 427 1.96 17.09 15.07
C VAL A 427 2.12 16.53 13.66
N ILE A 428 2.02 17.37 12.63
CA ILE A 428 2.01 16.96 11.23
C ILE A 428 3.30 16.21 10.86
N ASP A 429 4.47 16.74 11.24
CA ASP A 429 5.75 16.09 10.95
C ASP A 429 5.87 14.72 11.59
N SER A 430 5.47 14.63 12.85
CA SER A 430 5.51 13.37 13.61
C SER A 430 4.54 12.34 13.03
N PHE A 431 3.34 12.78 12.65
CA PHE A 431 2.34 11.95 12.01
C PHE A 431 2.89 11.31 10.72
N TYR A 432 3.41 12.10 9.79
CA TYR A 432 3.95 11.59 8.54
C TYR A 432 5.24 10.78 8.72
N ALA A 433 6.05 11.08 9.73
CA ALA A 433 7.21 10.28 10.08
C ALA A 433 6.82 8.88 10.59
N ILE A 434 5.80 8.79 11.47
CA ILE A 434 5.24 7.53 11.96
C ILE A 434 4.58 6.77 10.79
N LEU A 435 3.82 7.46 9.96
CA LEU A 435 3.18 6.88 8.78
C LEU A 435 4.22 6.24 7.85
N ARG A 436 5.29 6.96 7.52
CA ARG A 436 6.40 6.43 6.72
C ARG A 436 6.97 5.15 7.32
N LEU A 437 7.19 5.12 8.62
CA LEU A 437 7.71 3.95 9.32
C LEU A 437 6.78 2.74 9.20
N ARG A 438 5.47 2.98 9.24
CA ARG A 438 4.44 1.94 9.22
C ARG A 438 4.06 1.46 7.83
N MET A 439 4.11 2.33 6.83
CA MET A 439 3.83 1.96 5.43
C MET A 439 4.75 0.84 4.94
N SER A 440 5.97 0.75 5.50
CA SER A 440 6.88 -0.36 5.21
C SER A 440 6.38 -1.72 5.74
N ASN A 441 5.38 -1.75 6.60
CA ASN A 441 4.86 -2.93 7.29
C ASN A 441 3.41 -3.30 6.90
N GLY A 442 2.93 -2.85 5.74
CA GLY A 442 1.61 -3.27 5.22
C GLY A 442 0.41 -2.48 5.75
N MET A 443 0.62 -1.27 6.29
CA MET A 443 -0.47 -0.41 6.80
C MET A 443 -1.45 0.08 5.74
N THR A 444 -1.10 0.04 4.46
CA THR A 444 -1.93 0.52 3.35
C THR A 444 -3.36 -0.05 3.34
N PRO A 445 -3.61 -1.35 3.56
CA PRO A 445 -4.96 -1.89 3.60
C PRO A 445 -5.83 -1.26 4.70
N SER A 446 -5.31 -1.07 5.90
CA SER A 446 -6.02 -0.44 7.01
C SER A 446 -6.36 1.02 6.73
N MET A 447 -5.43 1.77 6.14
CA MET A 447 -5.69 3.16 5.70
C MET A 447 -6.78 3.23 4.65
N MET A 448 -6.76 2.33 3.67
CA MET A 448 -7.79 2.26 2.63
C MET A 448 -9.17 1.94 3.23
N GLN A 449 -9.25 1.01 4.18
CA GLN A 449 -10.48 0.70 4.90
C GLN A 449 -11.04 1.93 5.64
N THR A 450 -10.17 2.67 6.33
CA THR A 450 -10.56 3.89 7.04
C THR A 450 -11.00 4.99 6.07
N ALA A 451 -10.24 5.23 5.01
CA ALA A 451 -10.56 6.26 4.00
C ALA A 451 -11.86 5.98 3.25
N THR A 452 -12.24 4.70 3.11
CA THR A 452 -13.45 4.27 2.38
C THR A 452 -14.59 3.81 3.29
N ALA A 453 -14.45 3.94 4.61
CA ALA A 453 -15.43 3.44 5.59
C ALA A 453 -16.84 3.99 5.33
N GLU A 454 -16.95 5.24 4.95
CA GLU A 454 -18.20 5.95 4.67
C GLU A 454 -18.65 5.89 3.20
N SER A 455 -17.87 5.20 2.32
CA SER A 455 -18.18 5.04 0.89
C SER A 455 -18.38 3.57 0.52
N PRO A 456 -19.64 3.08 0.47
CA PRO A 456 -19.93 1.70 0.06
C PRO A 456 -19.45 1.36 -1.34
N GLY A 457 -19.50 2.35 -2.27
CA GLY A 457 -19.06 2.16 -3.66
C GLY A 457 -17.54 1.97 -3.77
N ASP A 458 -16.76 2.76 -3.04
CA ASP A 458 -15.31 2.59 -3.01
C ASP A 458 -14.90 1.24 -2.41
N ARG A 459 -15.58 0.80 -1.34
CA ARG A 459 -15.35 -0.55 -0.78
C ARG A 459 -15.68 -1.66 -1.77
N ALA A 460 -16.80 -1.53 -2.49
CA ALA A 460 -17.17 -2.49 -3.52
C ALA A 460 -16.12 -2.53 -4.64
N PHE A 461 -15.61 -1.38 -5.06
CA PHE A 461 -14.54 -1.27 -6.06
C PHE A 461 -13.24 -1.94 -5.62
N ILE A 462 -12.78 -1.69 -4.39
CA ILE A 462 -11.58 -2.34 -3.82
C ILE A 462 -11.75 -3.86 -3.80
N ASN A 463 -12.89 -4.35 -3.32
CA ASN A 463 -13.17 -5.78 -3.22
C ASN A 463 -13.24 -6.47 -4.60
N ALA A 464 -13.75 -5.76 -5.62
CA ALA A 464 -13.84 -6.28 -6.98
C ALA A 464 -12.50 -6.20 -7.75
N ASN A 465 -11.53 -5.39 -7.26
CA ASN A 465 -10.29 -5.09 -7.96
C ASN A 465 -9.05 -5.32 -7.09
N PRO A 466 -8.56 -6.56 -6.94
CA PRO A 466 -7.41 -6.89 -6.08
C PRO A 466 -6.12 -6.13 -6.42
N TRP A 467 -5.97 -5.65 -7.66
CA TRP A 467 -4.83 -4.84 -8.09
C TRP A 467 -4.75 -3.49 -7.36
N VAL A 468 -5.89 -2.95 -6.90
CA VAL A 468 -5.96 -1.64 -6.23
C VAL A 468 -5.08 -1.61 -4.97
N GLY A 469 -5.14 -2.66 -4.16
CA GLY A 469 -4.31 -2.76 -2.96
C GLY A 469 -2.80 -2.76 -3.27
N LYS A 470 -2.38 -3.50 -4.30
CA LYS A 470 -0.98 -3.54 -4.76
C LYS A 470 -0.54 -2.18 -5.31
N PHE A 471 -1.38 -1.57 -6.15
CA PHE A 471 -1.12 -0.25 -6.72
C PHE A 471 -0.98 0.81 -5.61
N MET A 472 -1.94 0.90 -4.69
CA MET A 472 -1.90 1.87 -3.60
C MET A 472 -0.70 1.67 -2.68
N SER A 473 -0.30 0.42 -2.42
CA SER A 473 0.92 0.14 -1.64
C SER A 473 2.19 0.66 -2.33
N ALA A 474 2.31 0.47 -3.64
CA ALA A 474 3.42 0.99 -4.43
C ALA A 474 3.38 2.52 -4.51
N TYR A 475 2.21 3.08 -4.80
CA TYR A 475 1.96 4.52 -4.96
C TYR A 475 2.33 5.32 -3.71
N VAL A 476 1.83 4.90 -2.55
CA VAL A 476 2.16 5.53 -1.26
C VAL A 476 3.59 5.19 -0.81
N GLY A 477 4.06 3.97 -1.08
CA GLY A 477 5.43 3.55 -0.80
C GLY A 477 6.47 4.41 -1.52
N GLU A 478 6.25 4.74 -2.79
CA GLU A 478 7.11 5.65 -3.54
C GLU A 478 7.08 7.07 -2.96
N THR A 479 5.90 7.58 -2.59
CA THR A 479 5.76 8.90 -1.96
C THR A 479 6.68 9.09 -0.76
N LEU A 480 6.76 8.07 0.09
CA LEU A 480 7.49 8.09 1.35
C LEU A 480 8.91 7.50 1.26
N ALA A 481 9.35 7.08 0.07
CA ALA A 481 10.62 6.35 -0.11
C ALA A 481 11.83 7.10 0.44
N ARG A 482 11.96 8.40 0.18
CA ARG A 482 13.10 9.23 0.64
C ARG A 482 12.79 10.04 1.90
N GLY A 483 11.54 10.21 2.27
CA GLY A 483 11.15 11.01 3.42
C GLY A 483 9.65 11.21 3.52
N SER A 484 9.24 11.99 4.48
CA SER A 484 7.84 12.39 4.68
C SER A 484 7.64 13.90 4.55
N ARG A 485 8.67 14.62 4.10
CA ARG A 485 8.68 16.09 4.10
C ARG A 485 7.65 16.65 3.12
N GLY A 486 7.52 16.09 1.93
CA GLY A 486 6.55 16.54 0.93
C GLY A 486 5.10 16.54 1.45
N PRO A 487 4.55 15.39 1.87
CA PRO A 487 3.22 15.32 2.47
C PRO A 487 3.04 16.24 3.68
N SER A 488 4.07 16.35 4.53
CA SER A 488 4.05 17.20 5.72
C SER A 488 4.00 18.69 5.36
N ASP A 489 4.88 19.13 4.47
CA ASP A 489 4.98 20.53 4.05
C ASP A 489 3.72 20.96 3.28
N GLU A 490 3.16 20.07 2.45
CA GLU A 490 1.88 20.33 1.78
C GLU A 490 0.72 20.50 2.78
N MET A 491 0.63 19.63 3.79
CA MET A 491 -0.40 19.76 4.83
C MET A 491 -0.28 21.10 5.58
N LYS A 492 0.96 21.54 5.88
CA LYS A 492 1.22 22.86 6.48
C LYS A 492 0.87 23.99 5.52
N ALA A 493 1.10 23.82 4.21
CA ALA A 493 0.71 24.81 3.20
C ALA A 493 -0.80 25.02 3.15
N PHE A 494 -1.60 23.96 3.27
CA PHE A 494 -3.06 24.08 3.41
C PHE A 494 -3.47 24.89 4.65
N HIS A 495 -2.72 24.79 5.73
CA HIS A 495 -2.97 25.61 6.92
C HIS A 495 -2.64 27.09 6.71
N ARG A 496 -1.52 27.35 6.03
CA ARG A 496 -1.01 28.70 5.75
C ARG A 496 -1.68 29.38 4.56
N ALA A 497 -2.32 28.59 3.67
CA ALA A 497 -2.90 29.11 2.45
C ALA A 497 -3.87 30.25 2.75
N GLY A 498 -3.63 31.39 2.16
CA GLY A 498 -4.59 32.48 2.05
C GLY A 498 -5.75 32.12 1.14
N ASN A 499 -6.61 33.08 0.85
CA ASN A 499 -7.58 32.93 -0.22
C ASN A 499 -6.84 33.01 -1.56
N LEU A 500 -6.56 31.82 -2.16
CA LEU A 500 -6.07 31.78 -3.53
C LEU A 500 -7.22 32.15 -4.44
N SER A 501 -7.09 33.22 -5.20
CA SER A 501 -8.13 33.66 -6.15
C SER A 501 -8.22 32.67 -7.31
N VAL A 502 -9.43 32.41 -7.78
CA VAL A 502 -9.71 31.64 -9.01
C VAL A 502 -10.13 32.55 -10.17
N GLU A 503 -10.24 33.84 -9.93
CA GLU A 503 -10.73 34.83 -10.91
C GLU A 503 -9.78 34.99 -12.11
N ASP A 504 -8.49 34.83 -11.88
CA ASP A 504 -7.46 34.93 -12.92
C ASP A 504 -7.32 33.69 -13.81
N LEU A 505 -8.08 32.64 -13.53
CA LEU A 505 -8.08 31.45 -14.37
C LEU A 505 -8.73 31.73 -15.73
N LYS A 506 -7.98 31.61 -16.83
CA LYS A 506 -8.43 31.94 -18.17
C LYS A 506 -9.03 30.75 -18.94
N CYS A 507 -8.62 29.54 -18.58
CA CYS A 507 -9.04 28.34 -19.31
C CYS A 507 -10.32 27.72 -18.72
N ARG A 508 -10.91 26.76 -19.45
CA ARG A 508 -12.07 25.98 -19.01
C ARG A 508 -11.73 25.18 -17.74
N LEU A 509 -12.65 25.23 -16.78
CA LEU A 509 -12.56 24.49 -15.51
C LEU A 509 -13.70 23.48 -15.42
N VAL A 510 -13.34 22.20 -15.36
CA VAL A 510 -14.26 21.07 -15.18
C VAL A 510 -14.02 20.41 -13.83
N VAL A 511 -15.09 20.11 -13.12
CA VAL A 511 -15.06 19.43 -11.82
C VAL A 511 -15.78 18.09 -11.92
N TRP A 512 -15.08 17.02 -11.60
CA TRP A 512 -15.67 15.70 -11.34
C TRP A 512 -15.55 15.35 -9.87
N HIS A 513 -16.64 14.90 -9.26
CA HIS A 513 -16.65 14.67 -7.82
C HIS A 513 -17.47 13.45 -7.46
N GLY A 514 -16.97 12.64 -6.50
CA GLY A 514 -17.70 11.50 -5.99
C GLY A 514 -18.86 11.92 -5.07
N GLU A 515 -20.05 11.37 -5.30
CA GLU A 515 -21.25 11.65 -4.51
C GLU A 515 -21.04 11.42 -3.00
N HIS A 516 -20.27 10.40 -2.65
CA HIS A 516 -20.00 9.98 -1.28
C HIS A 516 -18.56 10.31 -0.82
N ASP A 517 -17.94 11.35 -1.39
CA ASP A 517 -16.63 11.80 -0.92
C ASP A 517 -16.78 12.68 0.33
N HIS A 518 -16.79 12.03 1.49
CA HIS A 518 -16.82 12.72 2.78
C HIS A 518 -15.44 13.19 3.24
N PHE A 519 -14.39 12.77 2.57
CA PHE A 519 -13.02 13.20 2.87
C PHE A 519 -12.71 14.60 2.32
N ALA A 520 -13.22 14.91 1.12
CA ALA A 520 -13.16 16.22 0.49
C ALA A 520 -14.57 16.60 -0.01
N PRO A 521 -15.46 17.16 0.84
CA PRO A 521 -16.83 17.43 0.44
C PRO A 521 -16.93 18.39 -0.76
N LEU A 522 -17.79 18.07 -1.73
CA LEU A 522 -18.02 18.90 -2.91
C LEU A 522 -18.42 20.32 -2.54
N ALA A 523 -19.22 20.48 -1.50
CA ALA A 523 -19.67 21.79 -1.03
C ALA A 523 -18.50 22.72 -0.69
N ASP A 524 -17.47 22.22 -0.03
CA ASP A 524 -16.26 23.00 0.28
C ASP A 524 -15.54 23.48 -0.99
N LEU A 525 -15.48 22.62 -2.01
CA LEU A 525 -14.87 22.98 -3.31
C LEU A 525 -15.73 24.03 -4.04
N MET A 526 -17.04 23.85 -4.05
CA MET A 526 -17.95 24.79 -4.74
C MET A 526 -18.01 26.16 -4.03
N ASP A 527 -17.94 26.19 -2.70
CA ASP A 527 -17.83 27.44 -1.96
C ASP A 527 -16.54 28.21 -2.32
N TYR A 528 -15.44 27.49 -2.59
CA TYR A 528 -14.19 28.10 -3.03
C TYR A 528 -14.24 28.57 -4.48
N LEU A 529 -14.80 27.76 -5.38
CA LEU A 529 -14.83 28.05 -6.81
C LEU A 529 -15.91 29.10 -7.19
N GLY A 530 -16.97 29.24 -6.39
CA GLY A 530 -18.14 30.05 -6.74
C GLY A 530 -18.73 29.60 -8.08
N ASP A 531 -19.00 30.56 -8.96
CA ASP A 531 -19.53 30.32 -10.31
C ASP A 531 -18.43 30.03 -11.35
N ARG A 532 -17.17 29.82 -10.95
CA ARG A 532 -16.05 29.70 -11.88
C ARG A 532 -15.97 28.33 -12.60
N ALA A 533 -16.60 27.30 -12.05
CA ALA A 533 -16.63 25.99 -12.69
C ALA A 533 -17.56 26.01 -13.92
N ASP A 534 -17.01 25.72 -15.11
CA ASP A 534 -17.79 25.67 -16.36
C ASP A 534 -18.66 24.42 -16.44
N GLU A 535 -18.25 23.35 -15.77
CA GLU A 535 -18.96 22.08 -15.75
C GLU A 535 -18.70 21.36 -14.42
N VAL A 536 -19.76 20.83 -13.81
CA VAL A 536 -19.68 20.02 -12.60
C VAL A 536 -20.37 18.68 -12.83
N ARG A 537 -19.64 17.58 -12.71
CA ARG A 537 -20.14 16.20 -12.80
C ARG A 537 -20.05 15.53 -11.43
N VAL A 538 -21.19 15.23 -10.83
CA VAL A 538 -21.27 14.39 -9.64
C VAL A 538 -21.39 12.93 -10.08
N VAL A 539 -20.46 12.09 -9.65
CA VAL A 539 -20.42 10.67 -10.02
C VAL A 539 -21.13 9.85 -8.95
N PRO A 540 -22.26 9.22 -9.28
CA PRO A 540 -23.07 8.51 -8.31
C PRO A 540 -22.34 7.28 -7.78
N ARG A 541 -22.58 6.94 -6.52
CA ARG A 541 -22.05 5.76 -5.83
C ARG A 541 -20.53 5.67 -5.78
N THR A 542 -19.81 6.76 -5.97
CA THR A 542 -18.35 6.84 -5.79
C THR A 542 -18.01 7.79 -4.65
N GLY A 543 -16.83 7.64 -4.08
CA GLY A 543 -16.32 8.50 -3.01
C GLY A 543 -14.92 8.99 -3.32
N HIS A 544 -14.05 8.83 -2.36
CA HIS A 544 -12.66 9.30 -2.41
C HIS A 544 -11.82 8.68 -3.52
N LEU A 545 -12.13 7.43 -3.91
CA LEU A 545 -11.44 6.70 -4.99
C LEU A 545 -12.06 6.92 -6.37
N MET A 546 -12.93 7.91 -6.55
CA MET A 546 -13.59 8.21 -7.83
C MET A 546 -12.57 8.36 -8.98
N ALA A 547 -11.49 9.08 -8.77
CA ALA A 547 -10.46 9.26 -9.78
C ALA A 547 -9.80 7.94 -10.20
N LEU A 548 -9.59 7.01 -9.25
CA LEU A 548 -9.05 5.68 -9.54
C LEU A 548 -10.05 4.78 -10.27
N GLN A 549 -11.35 4.99 -10.06
CA GLN A 549 -12.41 4.24 -10.74
C GLN A 549 -12.65 4.72 -12.17
N LEU A 550 -12.48 6.02 -12.45
CA LEU A 550 -12.78 6.66 -13.72
C LEU A 550 -11.53 7.11 -14.48
N TRP A 551 -10.42 6.47 -14.23
CA TRP A 551 -9.14 6.89 -14.77
C TRP A 551 -9.10 6.95 -16.29
N ASP A 552 -9.69 5.97 -16.96
CA ASP A 552 -9.80 5.93 -18.41
C ASP A 552 -10.70 7.06 -18.97
N GLU A 553 -11.82 7.35 -18.31
CA GLU A 553 -12.69 8.47 -18.67
C GLU A 553 -11.97 9.82 -18.52
N MET A 554 -11.16 9.99 -17.47
CA MET A 554 -10.37 11.21 -17.25
C MET A 554 -9.38 11.43 -18.40
N LEU A 555 -8.69 10.38 -18.86
CA LEU A 555 -7.79 10.48 -20.01
C LEU A 555 -8.53 10.77 -21.31
N ARG A 556 -9.68 10.13 -21.54
CA ARG A 556 -10.51 10.42 -22.73
C ARG A 556 -11.01 11.86 -22.71
N HIS A 557 -11.40 12.39 -21.56
CA HIS A 557 -11.74 13.80 -21.41
C HIS A 557 -10.55 14.71 -21.72
N ALA A 558 -9.35 14.37 -21.23
CA ALA A 558 -8.14 15.11 -21.55
C ALA A 558 -7.75 14.99 -23.04
N ALA A 559 -8.20 13.97 -23.76
CA ALA A 559 -7.98 13.78 -25.17
C ALA A 559 -8.98 14.55 -26.06
N ALA A 560 -10.17 14.87 -25.56
CA ALA A 560 -11.18 15.64 -26.28
C ALA A 560 -10.86 17.13 -26.31
#